data_b0bbda02666d38b935520f0523a4bdc3
#
_entry.id   b0bbda02666d38b935520f0523a4bdc3
#
_cell.length_a   1.000
_cell.length_b   1.000
_cell.length_c   1.000
_cell.angle_alpha   90.00
_cell.angle_beta   90.00
_cell.angle_gamma   90.00
#
_symmetry.space_group_name_H-M   'P 1'
#
loop_
_entity.id
_entity.type
_entity.pdbx_description
1 polymer ?
#
loop_
_entity_poly.entity_id
_entity_poly.type
_entity_poly.pdbx_seq_one_letter_code
_entity_poly.pdbx_strand_id
1 'polypeptide(L)'
;MKGLKYQLKSVLRDKFCLMTFLLPILVAVALNFMGSIDMSSLGELHFGVLENDLSPQTITWLERYGPVTAYGTQDELTAAIKEPSTNIIGVKADGDSLRTAIAGDELEIFRQAAATLPVLYEQREWAEKVEIQTLDRPDILESFQDIFIPAVLIVAMFMGCTFNAMNIISEKEDGVAFINEILPMTPSQYILQKAAVGFLFGSLSSIVTACICFQLHCQNFGLMLVLIVLSSFVAALIGLFIGKLSEGLMIGV
;
A
#
# COMPACT_ATOMS: atom_id res chain seq x y z
N MET A 1 25.33 -17.01 -27.38
CA MET A 1 24.53 -15.76 -27.46
C MET A 1 23.18 -15.93 -28.19
N LYS A 2 23.02 -16.78 -29.21
CA LYS A 2 21.72 -16.97 -29.85
C LYS A 2 20.65 -17.61 -28.92
N GLY A 3 21.06 -18.57 -28.07
CA GLY A 3 20.13 -19.22 -27.10
C GLY A 3 19.51 -18.28 -26.06
N LEU A 4 20.29 -17.35 -25.48
CA LEU A 4 19.80 -16.37 -24.54
C LEU A 4 18.71 -15.46 -25.13
N LYS A 5 18.90 -15.05 -26.41
CA LYS A 5 17.91 -14.24 -27.13
C LYS A 5 16.57 -14.97 -27.33
N TYR A 6 16.63 -16.26 -27.60
CA TYR A 6 15.42 -17.09 -27.76
C TYR A 6 14.71 -17.29 -26.41
N GLN A 7 15.45 -17.57 -25.35
CA GLN A 7 14.88 -17.68 -24.02
C GLN A 7 14.24 -16.37 -23.56
N LEU A 8 14.91 -15.23 -23.76
CA LEU A 8 14.34 -13.92 -23.46
C LEU A 8 13.03 -13.66 -24.22
N LYS A 9 12.97 -14.06 -25.51
CA LYS A 9 11.77 -13.91 -26.33
C LYS A 9 10.65 -14.85 -25.90
N SER A 10 10.97 -16.07 -25.47
CA SER A 10 9.99 -17.02 -24.94
C SER A 10 9.32 -16.47 -23.69
N VAL A 11 10.13 -15.99 -22.77
CA VAL A 11 9.70 -15.38 -21.52
C VAL A 11 8.79 -14.18 -21.72
N LEU A 12 9.15 -13.26 -22.60
CA LEU A 12 8.34 -12.07 -22.92
C LEU A 12 6.99 -12.42 -23.58
N ARG A 13 6.81 -13.65 -24.05
CA ARG A 13 5.55 -14.15 -24.59
C ARG A 13 4.71 -14.92 -23.60
N ASP A 14 5.30 -15.32 -22.50
CA ASP A 14 4.60 -16.02 -21.41
C ASP A 14 3.88 -15.00 -20.51
N LYS A 15 2.54 -15.09 -20.51
CA LYS A 15 1.68 -14.20 -19.73
C LYS A 15 1.91 -14.32 -18.22
N PHE A 16 2.17 -15.53 -17.73
CA PHE A 16 2.44 -15.78 -16.31
C PHE A 16 3.76 -15.14 -15.89
N CYS A 17 4.80 -15.30 -16.69
CA CYS A 17 6.08 -14.67 -16.44
C CYS A 17 6.00 -13.15 -16.45
N LEU A 18 5.20 -12.56 -17.33
CA LEU A 18 4.96 -11.11 -17.35
C LEU A 18 4.16 -10.64 -16.13
N MET A 19 3.13 -11.39 -15.72
CA MET A 19 2.36 -11.05 -14.51
C MET A 19 3.23 -11.10 -13.26
N THR A 20 4.05 -12.13 -13.08
CA THR A 20 4.94 -12.24 -11.92
C THR A 20 5.98 -11.12 -11.90
N PHE A 21 6.51 -10.71 -13.06
CA PHE A 21 7.43 -9.57 -13.16
C PHE A 21 6.76 -8.24 -12.78
N LEU A 22 5.52 -8.00 -13.21
CA LEU A 22 4.81 -6.75 -13.01
C LEU A 22 4.20 -6.62 -11.61
N LEU A 23 3.89 -7.74 -10.96
CA LEU A 23 3.19 -7.73 -9.67
C LEU A 23 3.86 -6.86 -8.59
N PRO A 24 5.16 -7.02 -8.27
CA PRO A 24 5.80 -6.17 -7.25
C PRO A 24 5.86 -4.71 -7.67
N ILE A 25 5.99 -4.43 -8.95
CA ILE A 25 6.01 -3.07 -9.49
C ILE A 25 4.65 -2.40 -9.30
N LEU A 26 3.56 -3.12 -9.61
CA LEU A 26 2.20 -2.62 -9.39
C LEU A 26 1.90 -2.36 -7.91
N VAL A 27 2.34 -3.27 -7.03
CA VAL A 27 2.20 -3.09 -5.59
C VAL A 27 3.01 -1.88 -5.10
N ALA A 28 4.24 -1.69 -5.59
CA ALA A 28 5.06 -0.52 -5.26
C ALA A 28 4.42 0.80 -5.71
N VAL A 29 3.83 0.83 -6.91
CA VAL A 29 3.07 2.00 -7.40
C VAL A 29 1.86 2.26 -6.51
N ALA A 30 1.11 1.22 -6.13
CA ALA A 30 -0.04 1.36 -5.25
C ALA A 30 0.35 1.91 -3.86
N LEU A 31 1.44 1.40 -3.27
CA LEU A 31 1.96 1.89 -1.98
C LEU A 31 2.42 3.36 -2.07
N ASN A 32 3.07 3.73 -3.16
CA ASN A 32 3.49 5.12 -3.39
C ASN A 32 2.26 6.04 -3.53
N PHE A 33 1.23 5.59 -4.25
CA PHE A 33 -0.01 6.32 -4.41
C PHE A 33 -0.76 6.46 -3.08
N MET A 34 -0.82 5.40 -2.26
CA MET A 34 -1.41 5.49 -0.91
C MET A 34 -0.70 6.51 -0.04
N GLY A 35 0.64 6.62 -0.12
CA GLY A 35 1.41 7.62 0.61
C GLY A 35 1.16 9.06 0.17
N SER A 36 0.60 9.27 -1.02
CA SER A 36 0.22 10.60 -1.51
C SER A 36 -1.20 11.02 -1.11
N ILE A 37 -1.99 10.11 -0.54
CA ILE A 37 -3.34 10.42 -0.04
C ILE A 37 -3.20 11.00 1.36
N ASP A 38 -3.61 12.24 1.51
CA ASP A 38 -3.71 12.86 2.83
C ASP A 38 -4.88 12.24 3.60
N MET A 39 -4.53 11.31 4.51
CA MET A 39 -5.49 10.63 5.37
C MET A 39 -5.80 11.44 6.64
N SER A 40 -5.16 12.58 6.85
CA SER A 40 -5.41 13.43 8.03
C SER A 40 -6.84 13.92 8.07
N SER A 41 -7.40 14.25 6.91
CA SER A 41 -8.79 14.69 6.77
C SER A 41 -9.83 13.61 7.11
N LEU A 42 -9.48 12.33 7.04
CA LEU A 42 -10.38 11.23 7.42
C LEU A 42 -10.56 11.08 8.93
N GLY A 43 -9.65 11.65 9.72
CA GLY A 43 -9.70 11.66 11.18
C GLY A 43 -10.16 12.97 11.78
N GLU A 44 -10.33 14.02 10.98
CA GLU A 44 -10.78 15.32 11.46
C GLU A 44 -12.29 15.33 11.70
N LEU A 45 -12.68 15.89 12.86
CA LEU A 45 -14.07 16.14 13.18
C LEU A 45 -14.53 17.39 12.43
N HIS A 46 -15.53 17.25 11.57
CA HIS A 46 -16.16 18.36 10.88
C HIS A 46 -17.50 18.68 11.55
N PHE A 47 -17.73 19.94 11.86
CA PHE A 47 -18.97 20.38 12.49
C PHE A 47 -19.82 21.16 11.50
N GLY A 48 -21.09 20.77 11.36
CA GLY A 48 -22.11 21.49 10.63
C GLY A 48 -23.02 22.24 11.58
N VAL A 49 -23.17 23.55 11.41
CA VAL A 49 -24.02 24.39 12.26
C VAL A 49 -25.00 25.18 11.41
N LEU A 50 -26.15 25.58 11.99
CA LEU A 50 -27.07 26.52 11.33
C LEU A 50 -26.59 27.95 11.54
N GLU A 51 -26.71 28.79 10.50
CA GLU A 51 -26.47 30.23 10.64
C GLU A 51 -27.37 30.81 11.74
N ASN A 52 -26.79 31.57 12.65
CA ASN A 52 -27.46 32.24 13.76
C ASN A 52 -28.07 31.33 14.86
N ASP A 53 -27.82 30.03 14.87
CA ASP A 53 -28.29 29.11 15.92
C ASP A 53 -27.34 29.09 17.13
N LEU A 54 -26.05 29.19 16.89
CA LEU A 54 -25.02 29.15 17.92
C LEU A 54 -24.40 30.52 18.18
N SER A 55 -23.99 30.75 19.44
CA SER A 55 -23.25 31.96 19.79
C SER A 55 -21.86 31.98 19.14
N PRO A 56 -21.28 33.15 18.83
CA PRO A 56 -19.93 33.26 18.32
C PRO A 56 -18.87 32.58 19.22
N GLN A 57 -19.09 32.59 20.53
CA GLN A 57 -18.22 31.93 21.50
C GLN A 57 -18.27 30.41 21.37
N THR A 58 -19.46 29.86 21.13
CA THR A 58 -19.65 28.41 20.90
C THR A 58 -18.99 27.97 19.59
N ILE A 59 -19.11 28.77 18.53
CA ILE A 59 -18.43 28.50 17.24
C ILE A 59 -16.92 28.47 17.42
N THR A 60 -16.33 29.49 18.07
CA THR A 60 -14.90 29.53 18.36
C THR A 60 -14.45 28.36 19.25
N TRP A 61 -15.32 27.88 20.13
CA TRP A 61 -15.02 26.70 20.94
C TRP A 61 -14.99 25.42 20.07
N LEU A 62 -15.98 25.25 19.18
CA LEU A 62 -16.01 24.12 18.24
C LEU A 62 -14.82 24.11 17.27
N GLU A 63 -14.39 25.28 16.78
CA GLU A 63 -13.24 25.44 15.89
C GLU A 63 -11.92 24.92 16.48
N ARG A 64 -11.81 24.79 17.79
CA ARG A 64 -10.64 24.17 18.46
C ARG A 64 -10.57 22.66 18.25
N TYR A 65 -11.70 22.03 17.95
CA TYR A 65 -11.80 20.56 17.78
C TYR A 65 -11.92 20.14 16.34
N GLY A 66 -12.25 21.06 15.44
CA GLY A 66 -12.36 20.80 14.00
C GLY A 66 -13.00 21.94 13.23
N PRO A 67 -12.93 21.92 11.91
CA PRO A 67 -13.52 22.95 11.07
C PRO A 67 -15.05 22.99 11.23
N VAL A 68 -15.58 24.22 11.27
CA VAL A 68 -17.02 24.48 11.40
C VAL A 68 -17.55 25.06 10.10
N THR A 69 -18.58 24.44 9.55
CA THR A 69 -19.28 24.91 8.33
C THR A 69 -20.69 25.36 8.70
N ALA A 70 -21.04 26.60 8.35
CA ALA A 70 -22.38 27.14 8.59
C ALA A 70 -23.29 26.88 7.36
N TYR A 71 -24.51 26.44 7.63
CA TYR A 71 -25.54 26.16 6.62
C TYR A 71 -26.72 27.09 6.79
N GLY A 72 -27.28 27.59 5.69
CA GLY A 72 -28.39 28.54 5.72
C GLY A 72 -29.72 27.94 6.15
N THR A 73 -29.91 26.64 5.84
CA THR A 73 -31.20 25.95 6.14
C THR A 73 -30.97 24.60 6.82
N GLN A 74 -32.00 24.16 7.57
CA GLN A 74 -31.99 22.84 8.21
C GLN A 74 -31.93 21.70 7.21
N ASP A 75 -32.51 21.86 6.03
CA ASP A 75 -32.56 20.84 4.98
C ASP A 75 -31.14 20.67 4.36
N GLU A 76 -30.41 21.77 4.14
CA GLU A 76 -29.03 21.75 3.68
C GLU A 76 -28.12 21.06 4.69
N LEU A 77 -28.23 21.41 5.98
CA LEU A 77 -27.45 20.74 7.03
C LEU A 77 -27.76 19.24 7.08
N THR A 78 -29.04 18.87 6.99
CA THR A 78 -29.45 17.46 7.02
C THR A 78 -28.98 16.70 5.77
N ALA A 79 -28.96 17.35 4.61
CA ALA A 79 -28.43 16.77 3.38
C ALA A 79 -26.90 16.55 3.49
N ALA A 80 -26.16 17.53 4.02
CA ALA A 80 -24.72 17.45 4.23
C ALA A 80 -24.35 16.34 5.23
N ILE A 81 -25.11 16.17 6.32
CA ILE A 81 -24.90 15.09 7.29
C ILE A 81 -25.15 13.72 6.64
N LYS A 82 -26.14 13.59 5.76
CA LYS A 82 -26.50 12.32 5.10
C LYS A 82 -25.63 11.97 3.90
N GLU A 83 -24.72 12.85 3.49
CA GLU A 83 -23.83 12.58 2.37
C GLU A 83 -22.76 11.56 2.79
N PRO A 84 -22.66 10.37 2.12
CA PRO A 84 -21.81 9.26 2.59
C PRO A 84 -20.31 9.55 2.60
N SER A 85 -19.87 10.62 1.96
CA SER A 85 -18.46 11.02 1.88
C SER A 85 -18.04 12.01 2.96
N THR A 86 -18.98 12.50 3.79
CA THR A 86 -18.70 13.55 4.78
C THR A 86 -18.93 13.03 6.20
N ASN A 87 -17.92 13.20 7.08
CA ASN A 87 -18.05 12.88 8.51
C ASN A 87 -18.50 14.14 9.28
N ILE A 88 -19.62 14.74 8.86
CA ILE A 88 -20.13 15.98 9.45
C ILE A 88 -21.01 15.67 10.65
N ILE A 89 -20.63 16.18 11.81
CA ILE A 89 -21.46 16.17 13.02
C ILE A 89 -22.28 17.45 13.03
N GLY A 90 -23.60 17.34 12.86
CA GLY A 90 -24.51 18.46 13.00
C GLY A 90 -24.59 18.89 14.46
N VAL A 91 -24.42 20.19 14.73
CA VAL A 91 -24.50 20.76 16.08
C VAL A 91 -25.53 21.86 16.13
N LYS A 92 -26.41 21.80 17.13
CA LYS A 92 -27.49 22.77 17.37
C LYS A 92 -27.48 23.22 18.82
N ALA A 93 -27.97 24.43 19.06
CA ALA A 93 -28.23 24.91 20.39
C ALA A 93 -29.42 24.16 21.03
N ASP A 94 -29.29 23.76 22.29
CA ASP A 94 -30.36 23.21 23.12
C ASP A 94 -30.33 23.88 24.50
N GLY A 95 -30.80 25.14 24.57
CA GLY A 95 -30.68 25.96 25.74
C GLY A 95 -29.23 26.30 26.07
N ASP A 96 -28.75 25.85 27.23
CA ASP A 96 -27.35 26.02 27.70
C ASP A 96 -26.43 24.86 27.29
N SER A 97 -26.95 23.83 26.59
CA SER A 97 -26.23 22.66 26.10
C SER A 97 -26.22 22.63 24.59
N LEU A 98 -25.56 21.62 24.03
CA LEU A 98 -25.52 21.34 22.61
C LEU A 98 -26.26 20.04 22.31
N ARG A 99 -26.92 19.97 21.17
CA ARG A 99 -27.47 18.74 20.59
C ARG A 99 -26.71 18.38 19.34
N THR A 100 -26.26 17.15 19.24
CA THR A 100 -25.56 16.62 18.07
C THR A 100 -26.47 15.75 17.22
N ALA A 101 -26.24 15.74 15.91
CA ALA A 101 -26.93 14.91 14.93
C ALA A 101 -25.89 14.27 13.98
N ILE A 102 -26.04 12.99 13.72
CA ILE A 102 -25.20 12.19 12.82
C ILE A 102 -26.08 11.34 11.90
N ALA A 103 -25.55 10.85 10.77
CA ALA A 103 -26.31 10.00 9.84
C ALA A 103 -26.53 8.57 10.38
N GLY A 104 -25.61 8.05 11.16
CA GLY A 104 -25.69 6.73 11.82
C GLY A 104 -24.86 5.63 11.17
N ASP A 105 -24.24 5.89 10.02
CA ASP A 105 -23.33 5.02 9.29
C ASP A 105 -21.84 5.36 9.53
N GLU A 106 -21.56 6.36 10.37
CA GLU A 106 -20.20 6.78 10.70
C GLU A 106 -19.47 5.73 11.53
N LEU A 107 -18.13 5.84 11.49
CA LEU A 107 -17.24 5.06 12.32
C LEU A 107 -17.54 5.32 13.81
N GLU A 108 -17.35 4.29 14.64
CA GLU A 108 -17.62 4.34 16.08
C GLU A 108 -16.95 5.52 16.79
N ILE A 109 -15.77 5.94 16.32
CA ILE A 109 -15.03 7.09 16.88
C ILE A 109 -15.80 8.41 16.70
N PHE A 110 -16.42 8.63 15.54
CA PHE A 110 -17.23 9.82 15.27
C PHE A 110 -18.54 9.81 16.07
N ARG A 111 -19.12 8.63 16.23
CA ARG A 111 -20.32 8.42 17.04
C ARG A 111 -20.07 8.72 18.50
N GLN A 112 -18.94 8.26 19.04
CA GLN A 112 -18.51 8.58 20.41
C GLN A 112 -18.19 10.07 20.57
N ALA A 113 -17.51 10.67 19.60
CA ALA A 113 -17.24 12.11 19.60
C ALA A 113 -18.55 12.93 19.62
N ALA A 114 -19.53 12.59 18.78
CA ALA A 114 -20.82 13.24 18.75
C ALA A 114 -21.58 13.08 20.08
N ALA A 115 -21.51 11.90 20.71
CA ALA A 115 -22.17 11.65 21.99
C ALA A 115 -21.52 12.39 23.17
N THR A 116 -20.20 12.59 23.13
CA THR A 116 -19.45 13.25 24.20
C THR A 116 -19.41 14.78 24.08
N LEU A 117 -19.60 15.31 22.88
CA LEU A 117 -19.51 16.75 22.61
C LEU A 117 -20.44 17.61 23.50
N PRO A 118 -21.73 17.27 23.73
CA PRO A 118 -22.62 18.03 24.62
C PRO A 118 -22.08 18.07 26.05
N VAL A 119 -21.60 16.93 26.55
CA VAL A 119 -21.06 16.82 27.92
C VAL A 119 -19.79 17.65 28.09
N LEU A 120 -18.90 17.63 27.08
CA LEU A 120 -17.70 18.46 27.06
C LEU A 120 -18.04 19.96 27.04
N TYR A 121 -19.08 20.34 26.35
CA TYR A 121 -19.55 21.73 26.30
C TYR A 121 -20.10 22.19 27.62
N GLU A 122 -20.89 21.38 28.33
CA GLU A 122 -21.36 21.67 29.68
C GLU A 122 -20.23 21.83 30.67
N GLN A 123 -19.15 21.06 30.50
CA GLN A 123 -17.95 21.08 31.34
C GLN A 123 -16.80 21.94 30.79
N ARG A 124 -17.08 22.85 29.83
CA ARG A 124 -16.06 23.63 29.11
C ARG A 124 -15.08 24.37 29.99
N GLU A 125 -15.55 24.94 31.14
CA GLU A 125 -14.70 25.62 32.08
C GLU A 125 -13.67 24.70 32.78
N TRP A 126 -13.99 23.41 32.86
CA TRP A 126 -13.12 22.38 33.43
C TRP A 126 -12.18 21.83 32.35
N ALA A 127 -12.69 21.62 31.16
CA ALA A 127 -11.94 21.14 30.00
C ALA A 127 -10.85 22.13 29.55
N GLU A 128 -11.07 23.44 29.70
CA GLU A 128 -10.06 24.48 29.44
C GLU A 128 -8.86 24.44 30.40
N LYS A 129 -9.00 23.81 31.56
CA LYS A 129 -7.90 23.68 32.57
C LYS A 129 -7.06 22.41 32.33
N VAL A 130 -7.49 21.53 31.43
CA VAL A 130 -6.76 20.32 31.10
C VAL A 130 -5.76 20.63 29.99
N GLU A 131 -4.49 20.70 30.34
CA GLU A 131 -3.39 20.80 29.38
C GLU A 131 -3.20 19.43 28.72
N ILE A 132 -3.65 19.28 27.48
CA ILE A 132 -3.43 18.08 26.70
C ILE A 132 -2.08 18.21 26.01
N GLN A 133 -1.09 17.48 26.50
CA GLN A 133 0.17 17.33 25.80
C GLN A 133 -0.03 16.28 24.68
N THR A 134 -0.21 16.75 23.45
CA THR A 134 -0.19 15.88 22.28
C THR A 134 1.24 15.41 22.06
N LEU A 135 1.48 14.13 22.27
CA LEU A 135 2.68 13.48 21.78
C LEU A 135 2.55 13.31 20.28
N ASP A 136 3.65 13.57 19.55
CA ASP A 136 3.69 13.34 18.11
C ASP A 136 3.21 11.91 17.82
N ARG A 137 2.06 11.78 17.15
CA ARG A 137 1.58 10.48 16.72
C ARG A 137 2.48 10.02 15.58
N PRO A 138 3.08 8.82 15.66
CA PRO A 138 3.63 8.22 14.46
C PRO A 138 2.49 8.10 13.46
N ASP A 139 2.69 8.65 12.26
CA ASP A 139 1.71 8.53 11.19
C ASP A 139 1.50 7.03 10.91
N ILE A 140 0.28 6.55 11.11
CA ILE A 140 -0.06 5.12 10.91
C ILE A 140 0.32 4.69 9.49
N LEU A 141 0.14 5.60 8.52
CA LEU A 141 0.46 5.36 7.12
C LEU A 141 1.98 5.25 6.89
N GLU A 142 2.78 6.11 7.55
CA GLU A 142 4.25 6.05 7.52
C GLU A 142 4.72 4.72 8.14
N SER A 143 4.16 4.32 9.27
CA SER A 143 4.46 3.02 9.90
C SER A 143 4.08 1.82 9.01
N PHE A 144 2.99 1.91 8.26
CA PHE A 144 2.63 0.91 7.27
C PHE A 144 3.64 0.85 6.12
N GLN A 145 4.05 1.99 5.58
CA GLN A 145 5.04 2.05 4.51
C GLN A 145 6.39 1.46 4.95
N ASP A 146 6.83 1.75 6.16
CA ASP A 146 8.09 1.23 6.73
C ASP A 146 8.14 -0.31 6.79
N ILE A 147 6.99 -0.96 6.95
CA ILE A 147 6.88 -2.42 6.98
C ILE A 147 6.67 -3.00 5.58
N PHE A 148 5.78 -2.41 4.79
CA PHE A 148 5.38 -2.96 3.50
C PHE A 148 6.43 -2.76 2.40
N ILE A 149 7.17 -1.64 2.40
CA ILE A 149 8.22 -1.40 1.40
C ILE A 149 9.31 -2.47 1.44
N PRO A 150 9.92 -2.79 2.59
CA PRO A 150 10.87 -3.90 2.68
C PRO A 150 10.27 -5.25 2.28
N ALA A 151 9.04 -5.53 2.69
CA ALA A 151 8.36 -6.77 2.33
C ALA A 151 8.19 -6.92 0.81
N VAL A 152 7.73 -5.88 0.12
CA VAL A 152 7.57 -5.87 -1.34
C VAL A 152 8.92 -6.01 -2.04
N LEU A 153 9.97 -5.38 -1.52
CA LEU A 153 11.33 -5.54 -2.06
C LEU A 153 11.84 -6.98 -1.92
N ILE A 154 11.63 -7.61 -0.78
CA ILE A 154 11.98 -9.02 -0.58
C ILE A 154 11.25 -9.90 -1.60
N VAL A 155 9.94 -9.71 -1.75
CA VAL A 155 9.15 -10.43 -2.75
C VAL A 155 9.70 -10.20 -4.16
N ALA A 156 10.01 -8.95 -4.51
CA ALA A 156 10.58 -8.61 -5.82
C ALA A 156 11.93 -9.31 -6.07
N MET A 157 12.80 -9.40 -5.05
CA MET A 157 14.09 -10.11 -5.15
C MET A 157 13.89 -11.62 -5.41
N PHE A 158 12.85 -12.23 -4.82
CA PHE A 158 12.52 -13.64 -5.03
C PHE A 158 11.79 -13.93 -6.34
N MET A 159 11.34 -12.91 -7.10
CA MET A 159 10.69 -13.13 -8.40
C MET A 159 11.57 -13.89 -9.39
N GLY A 160 12.89 -13.69 -9.36
CA GLY A 160 13.84 -14.47 -10.17
C GLY A 160 13.82 -15.97 -9.86
N CYS A 161 13.55 -16.34 -8.60
CA CYS A 161 13.39 -17.72 -8.15
C CYS A 161 12.13 -18.34 -8.78
N THR A 162 10.98 -17.72 -8.55
CA THR A 162 9.68 -18.17 -9.09
C THR A 162 9.72 -18.29 -10.61
N PHE A 163 10.30 -17.29 -11.25
CA PHE A 163 10.46 -17.23 -12.67
C PHE A 163 11.26 -18.41 -13.23
N ASN A 164 12.43 -18.72 -12.67
CA ASN A 164 13.25 -19.84 -13.10
C ASN A 164 12.56 -21.17 -12.83
N ALA A 165 11.94 -21.34 -11.65
CA ALA A 165 11.22 -22.55 -11.31
C ALA A 165 10.08 -22.82 -12.30
N MET A 166 9.19 -21.84 -12.53
CA MET A 166 8.07 -21.96 -13.45
C MET A 166 8.52 -22.25 -14.89
N ASN A 167 9.57 -21.57 -15.36
CA ASN A 167 10.07 -21.78 -16.71
C ASN A 167 10.62 -23.20 -16.91
N ILE A 168 11.30 -23.80 -15.93
CA ILE A 168 11.80 -25.16 -16.02
C ILE A 168 10.66 -26.18 -15.93
N ILE A 169 9.68 -25.94 -15.06
CA ILE A 169 8.55 -26.83 -14.88
C ILE A 169 7.67 -26.82 -16.14
N SER A 170 7.38 -25.65 -16.72
CA SER A 170 6.65 -25.52 -17.96
C SER A 170 7.34 -26.26 -19.12
N GLU A 171 8.68 -26.18 -19.23
CA GLU A 171 9.43 -26.96 -20.23
C GLU A 171 9.30 -28.48 -20.04
N LYS A 172 9.19 -28.94 -18.80
CA LYS A 172 8.96 -30.37 -18.51
C LYS A 172 7.54 -30.79 -18.90
N GLU A 173 6.53 -30.02 -18.55
CA GLU A 173 5.12 -30.28 -18.84
C GLU A 173 4.83 -30.24 -20.34
N ASP A 174 5.44 -29.31 -21.09
CA ASP A 174 5.32 -29.17 -22.52
C ASP A 174 6.14 -30.24 -23.29
N GLY A 175 6.90 -31.07 -22.59
CA GLY A 175 7.77 -32.08 -23.24
C GLY A 175 8.97 -31.47 -23.96
N VAL A 176 9.19 -30.15 -23.88
CA VAL A 176 10.29 -29.45 -24.56
C VAL A 176 11.64 -29.79 -23.90
N ALA A 177 11.63 -30.25 -22.65
CA ALA A 177 12.84 -30.69 -21.96
C ALA A 177 13.61 -31.77 -22.76
N PHE A 178 12.90 -32.70 -23.45
CA PHE A 178 13.49 -33.70 -24.28
C PHE A 178 14.17 -33.12 -25.55
N ILE A 179 13.65 -32.04 -26.11
CA ILE A 179 14.25 -31.35 -27.25
C ILE A 179 15.60 -30.72 -26.86
N ASN A 180 15.72 -30.29 -25.66
CA ASN A 180 16.97 -29.69 -25.13
C ASN A 180 18.12 -30.71 -25.03
N GLU A 181 17.81 -32.03 -24.92
CA GLU A 181 18.81 -33.08 -24.92
C GLU A 181 19.39 -33.33 -26.34
N ILE A 182 18.65 -32.98 -27.37
CA ILE A 182 19.04 -33.15 -28.80
C ILE A 182 19.81 -31.93 -29.32
N LEU A 183 19.71 -30.78 -28.62
CA LEU A 183 20.40 -29.57 -29.00
C LEU A 183 21.92 -29.70 -28.70
N PRO A 184 22.80 -29.16 -29.54
CA PRO A 184 24.25 -29.19 -29.31
C PRO A 184 24.67 -28.18 -28.25
N MET A 185 24.08 -28.29 -27.05
CA MET A 185 24.37 -27.46 -25.90
C MET A 185 24.85 -28.33 -24.74
N THR A 186 25.91 -27.87 -24.06
CA THR A 186 26.32 -28.53 -22.80
C THR A 186 25.34 -28.24 -21.67
N PRO A 187 25.12 -29.19 -20.72
CA PRO A 187 24.25 -28.97 -19.56
C PRO A 187 24.60 -27.68 -18.76
N SER A 188 25.89 -27.38 -18.67
CA SER A 188 26.37 -26.17 -18.00
C SER A 188 25.94 -24.89 -18.71
N GLN A 189 25.94 -24.88 -20.04
CA GLN A 189 25.47 -23.73 -20.83
C GLN A 189 23.95 -23.53 -20.68
N TYR A 190 23.19 -24.60 -20.63
CA TYR A 190 21.75 -24.55 -20.38
C TYR A 190 21.45 -23.92 -19.01
N ILE A 191 22.07 -24.44 -17.95
CA ILE A 191 21.89 -23.95 -16.58
C ILE A 191 22.30 -22.48 -16.49
N LEU A 192 23.44 -22.09 -17.06
CA LEU A 192 23.93 -20.71 -17.03
C LEU A 192 22.97 -19.74 -17.75
N GLN A 193 22.40 -20.15 -18.88
CA GLN A 193 21.45 -19.33 -19.62
C GLN A 193 20.15 -19.12 -18.82
N LYS A 194 19.64 -20.17 -18.18
CA LYS A 194 18.46 -20.09 -17.31
C LYS A 194 18.72 -19.20 -16.09
N ALA A 195 19.85 -19.43 -15.41
CA ALA A 195 20.26 -18.59 -14.29
C ALA A 195 20.36 -17.11 -14.68
N ALA A 196 20.97 -16.82 -15.83
CA ALA A 196 21.12 -15.46 -16.32
C ALA A 196 19.79 -14.78 -16.60
N VAL A 197 18.83 -15.50 -17.18
CA VAL A 197 17.50 -14.96 -17.47
C VAL A 197 16.75 -14.66 -16.17
N GLY A 198 16.66 -15.59 -15.23
CA GLY A 198 16.00 -15.38 -13.95
C GLY A 198 16.66 -14.28 -13.13
N PHE A 199 18.00 -14.21 -13.13
CA PHE A 199 18.76 -13.15 -12.49
C PHE A 199 18.45 -11.76 -13.10
N LEU A 200 18.44 -11.65 -14.44
CA LEU A 200 18.15 -10.38 -15.12
C LEU A 200 16.74 -9.88 -14.83
N PHE A 201 15.74 -10.76 -14.91
CA PHE A 201 14.36 -10.38 -14.64
C PHE A 201 14.14 -10.07 -13.15
N GLY A 202 14.68 -10.89 -12.25
CA GLY A 202 14.59 -10.66 -10.82
C GLY A 202 15.26 -9.35 -10.39
N SER A 203 16.49 -9.10 -10.84
CA SER A 203 17.22 -7.86 -10.52
C SER A 203 16.56 -6.63 -11.14
N LEU A 204 16.08 -6.71 -12.38
CA LEU A 204 15.39 -5.59 -13.04
C LEU A 204 14.08 -5.24 -12.34
N SER A 205 13.25 -6.24 -12.01
CA SER A 205 12.01 -6.03 -11.27
C SER A 205 12.29 -5.37 -9.90
N SER A 206 13.26 -5.89 -9.15
CA SER A 206 13.62 -5.38 -7.83
C SER A 206 14.19 -3.96 -7.88
N ILE A 207 15.02 -3.65 -8.87
CA ILE A 207 15.59 -2.31 -9.05
C ILE A 207 14.48 -1.31 -9.38
N VAL A 208 13.57 -1.66 -10.31
CA VAL A 208 12.45 -0.79 -10.65
C VAL A 208 11.54 -0.57 -9.44
N THR A 209 11.21 -1.64 -8.69
CA THR A 209 10.44 -1.56 -7.46
C THR A 209 11.11 -0.65 -6.42
N ALA A 210 12.42 -0.81 -6.21
CA ALA A 210 13.19 0.03 -5.29
C ALA A 210 13.20 1.51 -5.71
N CYS A 211 13.36 1.80 -7.00
CA CYS A 211 13.33 3.17 -7.51
C CYS A 211 11.95 3.82 -7.29
N ILE A 212 10.88 3.07 -7.42
CA ILE A 212 9.51 3.57 -7.18
C ILE A 212 9.29 3.84 -5.69
N CYS A 213 9.65 2.88 -4.82
CA CYS A 213 9.43 2.99 -3.38
C CYS A 213 10.26 4.10 -2.73
N PHE A 214 11.54 4.22 -3.09
CA PHE A 214 12.46 5.15 -2.42
C PHE A 214 12.68 6.47 -3.16
N GLN A 215 12.13 6.64 -4.36
CA GLN A 215 12.28 7.86 -5.17
C GLN A 215 13.73 8.38 -5.24
N LEU A 216 14.71 7.48 -5.17
CA LEU A 216 16.16 7.77 -5.16
C LEU A 216 16.67 8.57 -3.93
N HIS A 217 15.86 8.74 -2.88
CA HIS A 217 16.22 9.55 -1.69
C HIS A 217 16.85 8.74 -0.54
N CYS A 218 17.16 7.46 -0.75
CA CYS A 218 17.78 6.62 0.28
C CYS A 218 19.27 6.96 0.48
N GLN A 219 19.71 7.23 1.72
CA GLN A 219 21.10 7.61 2.03
C GLN A 219 22.14 6.58 1.58
N ASN A 220 21.77 5.29 1.52
CA ASN A 220 22.66 4.19 1.14
C ASN A 220 22.17 3.45 -0.12
N PHE A 221 21.61 4.19 -1.09
CA PHE A 221 21.03 3.60 -2.30
C PHE A 221 21.97 2.66 -3.05
N GLY A 222 23.27 2.99 -3.13
CA GLY A 222 24.28 2.14 -3.78
C GLY A 222 24.45 0.79 -3.07
N LEU A 223 24.48 0.77 -1.75
CA LEU A 223 24.60 -0.47 -0.96
C LEU A 223 23.35 -1.32 -1.08
N MET A 224 22.19 -0.70 -1.12
CA MET A 224 20.89 -1.35 -1.37
C MET A 224 20.88 -2.01 -2.75
N LEU A 225 21.36 -1.34 -3.80
CA LEU A 225 21.46 -1.93 -5.15
C LEU A 225 22.35 -3.16 -5.16
N VAL A 226 23.51 -3.12 -4.51
CA VAL A 226 24.39 -4.28 -4.39
C VAL A 226 23.69 -5.44 -3.70
N LEU A 227 22.96 -5.18 -2.62
CA LEU A 227 22.19 -6.19 -1.90
C LEU A 227 21.08 -6.79 -2.77
N ILE A 228 20.34 -5.96 -3.51
CA ILE A 228 19.32 -6.41 -4.48
C ILE A 228 19.91 -7.34 -5.52
N VAL A 229 21.03 -6.95 -6.12
CA VAL A 229 21.70 -7.74 -7.18
C VAL A 229 22.17 -9.09 -6.63
N LEU A 230 22.83 -9.10 -5.47
CA LEU A 230 23.31 -10.35 -4.84
C LEU A 230 22.14 -11.26 -4.44
N SER A 231 21.11 -10.71 -3.81
CA SER A 231 19.93 -11.49 -3.39
C SER A 231 19.17 -12.05 -4.58
N SER A 232 19.00 -11.28 -5.67
CA SER A 232 18.37 -11.74 -6.90
C SER A 232 19.16 -12.85 -7.58
N PHE A 233 20.50 -12.80 -7.50
CA PHE A 233 21.34 -13.87 -8.02
C PHE A 233 21.15 -15.17 -7.24
N VAL A 234 21.18 -15.11 -5.91
CA VAL A 234 20.93 -16.28 -5.05
C VAL A 234 19.53 -16.84 -5.27
N ALA A 235 18.53 -15.96 -5.34
CA ALA A 235 17.13 -16.33 -5.61
C ALA A 235 17.01 -17.06 -6.96
N ALA A 236 17.66 -16.58 -8.02
CA ALA A 236 17.66 -17.23 -9.33
C ALA A 236 18.24 -18.63 -9.28
N LEU A 237 19.32 -18.87 -8.52
CA LEU A 237 19.91 -20.20 -8.33
C LEU A 237 18.98 -21.14 -7.56
N ILE A 238 18.32 -20.64 -6.49
CA ILE A 238 17.33 -21.41 -5.72
C ILE A 238 16.17 -21.83 -6.65
N GLY A 239 15.69 -20.94 -7.50
CA GLY A 239 14.63 -21.23 -8.46
C GLY A 239 14.98 -22.34 -9.46
N LEU A 240 16.24 -22.37 -9.94
CA LEU A 240 16.73 -23.48 -10.76
C LEU A 240 16.70 -24.82 -10.03
N PHE A 241 17.10 -24.80 -8.74
CA PHE A 241 17.11 -25.99 -7.90
C PHE A 241 15.70 -26.53 -7.67
N ILE A 242 14.76 -25.64 -7.31
CA ILE A 242 13.33 -25.98 -7.12
C ILE A 242 12.75 -26.52 -8.43
N GLY A 243 12.94 -25.84 -9.53
CA GLY A 243 12.44 -26.28 -10.84
C GLY A 243 12.97 -27.63 -11.30
N LYS A 244 14.20 -27.99 -10.90
CA LYS A 244 14.78 -29.31 -11.18
C LYS A 244 14.14 -30.40 -10.33
N LEU A 245 13.88 -30.13 -9.04
CA LEU A 245 13.30 -31.09 -8.11
C LEU A 245 11.80 -31.29 -8.29
N SER A 246 11.10 -30.28 -8.76
CA SER A 246 9.64 -30.35 -8.96
C SER A 246 9.26 -31.24 -10.14
N GLU A 247 8.26 -32.09 -9.94
CA GLU A 247 7.69 -32.96 -10.97
C GLU A 247 6.57 -32.28 -11.77
N GLY A 248 6.01 -31.17 -11.29
CA GLY A 248 4.95 -30.41 -11.95
C GLY A 248 4.69 -29.06 -11.28
N LEU A 249 3.86 -28.22 -11.94
CA LEU A 249 3.54 -26.84 -11.52
C LEU A 249 2.93 -26.78 -10.10
N MET A 250 2.09 -27.75 -9.73
CA MET A 250 1.44 -27.78 -8.43
C MET A 250 2.39 -28.09 -7.26
N ILE A 251 3.57 -28.65 -7.49
CA ILE A 251 4.54 -29.04 -6.48
C ILE A 251 5.67 -28.01 -6.35
N GLY A 252 5.86 -27.17 -7.38
CA GLY A 252 6.97 -26.22 -7.49
C GLY A 252 6.66 -24.78 -7.10
N VAL A 253 5.39 -24.43 -6.85
CA VAL A 253 4.92 -23.13 -6.41
C VAL A 253 4.43 -23.20 -4.98
#